data_c4ea5bbdf8a70822bea19187e0b4c3d9
#
_entry.id   c4ea5bbdf8a70822bea19187e0b4c3d9
#
_cell.length_a   1.000
_cell.length_b   1.000
_cell.length_c   1.000
_cell.angle_alpha   90.00
_cell.angle_beta   90.00
_cell.angle_gamma   90.00
#
_symmetry.space_group_name_H-M   'P 1'
#
loop_
_entity.id
_entity.type
_entity.pdbx_description
1 polymer ?
#
loop_
_entity_poly.entity_id
_entity_poly.type
_entity_poly.pdbx_seq_one_letter_code
_entity_poly.pdbx_strand_id
1 'polypeptide(L)'
;GPNPISTEYNLDNNVLNIEKIRKDSLSQLQYLFKKAEEQNITLGLEPIGSWDIIKKGHFNSISSCLNLVKKNKHKLIIDLYHSFADIKLDSFLKNSPKLGLLQFSNIKFDDNWRPIGRKILNKHNNMNNLDLSKYLKSVLKRKDKINLEFEIFQSDIKETDPKVIISNLKKEILQLL
;
A
#
# COMPACT_ATOMS: atom_id res chain seq x y z
N GLY A 1 5.99 -2.16 6.77
CA GLY A 1 6.40 -3.49 7.23
C GLY A 1 7.79 -3.44 7.84
N PRO A 2 8.21 -4.43 8.65
CA PRO A 2 9.56 -4.45 9.18
C PRO A 2 10.57 -4.48 8.03
N ASN A 3 11.57 -3.61 8.09
CA ASN A 3 12.65 -3.61 7.12
C ASN A 3 13.47 -4.91 7.29
N PRO A 4 13.55 -5.81 6.30
CA PRO A 4 14.27 -7.07 6.43
C PRO A 4 15.79 -6.89 6.46
N ILE A 5 16.29 -5.70 6.12
CA ILE A 5 17.68 -5.32 6.16
C ILE A 5 17.86 -4.20 7.18
N SER A 6 17.38 -4.41 8.41
CA SER A 6 17.82 -3.55 9.50
C SER A 6 19.30 -3.85 9.79
N THR A 7 20.03 -2.84 10.21
CA THR A 7 21.46 -2.94 10.61
C THR A 7 21.72 -3.96 11.71
N GLU A 8 20.68 -4.51 12.33
CA GLU A 8 20.76 -5.57 13.34
C GLU A 8 20.96 -6.97 12.74
N TYR A 9 20.63 -7.17 11.47
CA TYR A 9 20.98 -8.40 10.76
C TYR A 9 22.37 -8.23 10.18
N ASN A 10 23.35 -8.38 11.03
CA ASN A 10 24.75 -8.33 10.65
C ASN A 10 25.00 -9.37 9.55
N LEU A 11 25.35 -8.92 8.36
CA LEU A 11 25.64 -9.76 7.20
C LEU A 11 27.07 -10.34 7.32
N ASP A 12 27.46 -10.82 8.49
CA ASP A 12 28.82 -11.27 8.80
C ASP A 12 29.31 -12.37 7.83
N ASN A 13 28.45 -12.95 7.01
CA ASN A 13 28.81 -13.96 6.01
C ASN A 13 28.21 -13.73 4.64
N ASN A 14 27.79 -12.53 4.29
CA ASN A 14 27.18 -12.20 2.98
C ASN A 14 25.98 -13.07 2.56
N VAL A 15 25.33 -13.77 3.49
CA VAL A 15 24.19 -14.64 3.21
C VAL A 15 22.95 -14.10 3.92
N LEU A 16 21.99 -13.62 3.14
CA LEU A 16 20.71 -13.18 3.64
C LEU A 16 19.81 -14.38 4.00
N ASN A 17 19.62 -14.64 5.29
CA ASN A 17 18.71 -15.70 5.74
C ASN A 17 17.24 -15.20 5.71
N ILE A 18 16.62 -15.27 4.56
CA ILE A 18 15.23 -14.83 4.33
C ILE A 18 14.23 -15.56 5.23
N GLU A 19 14.44 -16.86 5.50
CA GLU A 19 13.53 -17.64 6.34
C GLU A 19 13.55 -17.16 7.79
N LYS A 20 14.74 -16.90 8.33
CA LYS A 20 14.88 -16.32 9.68
C LYS A 20 14.20 -14.97 9.75
N ILE A 21 14.45 -14.07 8.80
CA ILE A 21 13.84 -12.73 8.75
C ILE A 21 12.32 -12.83 8.72
N ARG A 22 11.76 -13.71 7.90
CA ARG A 22 10.30 -13.93 7.83
C ARG A 22 9.74 -14.43 9.14
N LYS A 23 10.39 -15.39 9.78
CA LYS A 23 9.97 -15.96 11.07
C LYS A 23 9.96 -14.90 12.17
N ASP A 24 11.04 -14.12 12.28
CA ASP A 24 11.20 -13.08 13.29
C ASP A 24 10.16 -11.96 13.08
N SER A 25 9.98 -11.51 11.85
CA SER A 25 8.98 -10.49 11.52
C SER A 25 7.56 -10.98 11.79
N LEU A 26 7.25 -12.23 11.49
CA LEU A 26 5.93 -12.80 11.79
C LEU A 26 5.67 -12.85 13.29
N SER A 27 6.66 -13.25 14.08
CA SER A 27 6.56 -13.27 15.55
C SER A 27 6.31 -11.87 16.12
N GLN A 28 7.07 -10.87 15.64
CA GLN A 28 6.88 -9.47 16.07
C GLN A 28 5.49 -8.94 15.66
N LEU A 29 5.02 -9.24 14.45
CA LEU A 29 3.70 -8.82 13.99
C LEU A 29 2.58 -9.45 14.83
N GLN A 30 2.70 -10.72 15.16
CA GLN A 30 1.73 -11.41 16.04
C GLN A 30 1.71 -10.79 17.44
N TYR A 31 2.87 -10.45 17.99
CA TYR A 31 2.95 -9.72 19.25
C TYR A 31 2.26 -8.36 19.17
N LEU A 32 2.50 -7.57 18.10
CA LEU A 32 1.86 -6.28 17.90
C LEU A 32 0.34 -6.41 17.76
N PHE A 33 -0.15 -7.41 17.03
CA PHE A 33 -1.58 -7.69 16.91
C PHE A 33 -2.23 -7.96 18.27
N LYS A 34 -1.59 -8.83 19.08
CA LYS A 34 -2.06 -9.12 20.44
C LYS A 34 -2.11 -7.85 21.30
N LYS A 35 -1.06 -7.02 21.29
CA LYS A 35 -1.01 -5.77 22.05
C LYS A 35 -2.06 -4.76 21.59
N ALA A 36 -2.30 -4.66 20.30
CA ALA A 36 -3.34 -3.81 19.76
C ALA A 36 -4.76 -4.30 20.16
N GLU A 37 -4.98 -5.60 20.19
CA GLU A 37 -6.23 -6.19 20.65
C GLU A 37 -6.49 -5.92 22.13
N GLU A 38 -5.47 -6.04 22.99
CA GLU A 38 -5.53 -5.71 24.43
C GLU A 38 -5.93 -4.23 24.66
N GLN A 39 -5.55 -3.33 23.76
CA GLN A 39 -5.87 -1.90 23.81
C GLN A 39 -7.10 -1.52 22.97
N ASN A 40 -7.82 -2.49 22.45
CA ASN A 40 -8.94 -2.29 21.53
C ASN A 40 -8.60 -1.46 20.26
N ILE A 41 -7.36 -1.53 19.79
CA ILE A 41 -6.89 -0.87 18.58
C ILE A 41 -6.99 -1.82 17.39
N THR A 42 -7.48 -1.34 16.25
CA THR A 42 -7.44 -2.05 14.97
C THR A 42 -6.21 -1.59 14.19
N LEU A 43 -5.30 -2.52 13.90
CA LEU A 43 -4.15 -2.24 13.04
C LEU A 43 -4.48 -2.46 11.57
N GLY A 44 -3.84 -1.68 10.71
CA GLY A 44 -3.79 -1.87 9.28
C GLY A 44 -2.46 -2.48 8.86
N LEU A 45 -2.48 -3.60 8.13
CA LEU A 45 -1.31 -4.19 7.51
C LEU A 45 -1.29 -3.84 6.04
N GLU A 46 -0.18 -3.28 5.57
CA GLU A 46 0.01 -2.87 4.18
C GLU A 46 0.88 -3.88 3.43
N PRO A 47 0.39 -4.47 2.32
CA PRO A 47 1.22 -5.21 1.39
C PRO A 47 2.19 -4.28 0.67
N ILE A 48 3.48 -4.52 0.77
CA ILE A 48 4.51 -3.72 0.11
C ILE A 48 4.88 -4.36 -1.22
N GLY A 49 4.93 -3.56 -2.29
CA GLY A 49 5.27 -4.05 -3.64
C GLY A 49 6.60 -4.80 -3.68
N SER A 50 6.66 -5.85 -4.48
CA SER A 50 7.83 -6.74 -4.56
C SER A 50 9.14 -6.04 -4.95
N TRP A 51 9.05 -4.91 -5.65
CA TRP A 51 10.19 -4.06 -6.01
C TRP A 51 10.80 -3.29 -4.82
N ASP A 52 10.05 -3.17 -3.72
CA ASP A 52 10.49 -2.51 -2.48
C ASP A 52 10.82 -3.51 -1.35
N ILE A 53 10.77 -4.81 -1.63
CA ILE A 53 10.89 -5.88 -0.62
C ILE A 53 12.18 -5.78 0.20
N ILE A 54 13.28 -5.41 -0.42
CA ILE A 54 14.60 -5.30 0.22
C ILE A 54 14.63 -4.10 1.17
N LYS A 55 13.94 -3.01 0.82
CA LYS A 55 14.00 -1.75 1.55
C LYS A 55 12.93 -1.62 2.63
N LYS A 56 11.73 -2.17 2.38
CA LYS A 56 10.57 -1.85 3.21
C LYS A 56 9.91 -3.05 3.90
N GLY A 57 9.98 -4.24 3.34
CA GLY A 57 9.35 -5.40 3.96
C GLY A 57 9.09 -6.55 2.99
N HIS A 58 8.71 -7.71 3.53
CA HIS A 58 8.52 -8.95 2.76
C HIS A 58 7.07 -9.45 2.75
N PHE A 59 6.14 -8.73 3.34
CA PHE A 59 4.70 -8.99 3.19
C PHE A 59 4.22 -8.26 1.93
N ASN A 60 4.33 -8.92 0.79
CA ASN A 60 4.29 -8.30 -0.53
C ASN A 60 3.10 -8.70 -1.42
N SER A 61 2.11 -9.38 -0.87
CA SER A 61 0.88 -9.70 -1.59
C SER A 61 -0.35 -9.57 -0.71
N ILE A 62 -1.47 -9.22 -1.32
CA ILE A 62 -2.78 -9.17 -0.66
C ILE A 62 -3.10 -10.52 -0.04
N SER A 63 -2.83 -11.62 -0.74
CA SER A 63 -3.11 -12.97 -0.24
C SER A 63 -2.30 -13.32 1.01
N SER A 64 -1.00 -13.03 1.03
CA SER A 64 -0.15 -13.30 2.20
C SER A 64 -0.57 -12.47 3.41
N CYS A 65 -0.81 -11.17 3.22
CA CYS A 65 -1.27 -10.27 4.28
C CYS A 65 -2.67 -10.62 4.78
N LEU A 66 -3.59 -10.98 3.88
CA LEU A 66 -4.94 -11.39 4.23
C LEU A 66 -4.93 -12.63 5.15
N ASN A 67 -4.06 -13.60 4.90
CA ASN A 67 -3.91 -14.78 5.76
C ASN A 67 -3.53 -14.43 7.21
N LEU A 68 -2.81 -13.32 7.42
CA LEU A 68 -2.41 -12.86 8.76
C LEU A 68 -3.56 -12.18 9.51
N VAL A 69 -4.45 -11.49 8.80
CA VAL A 69 -5.52 -10.69 9.44
C VAL A 69 -6.90 -11.33 9.36
N LYS A 70 -7.09 -12.42 8.61
CA LYS A 70 -8.43 -12.99 8.36
C LYS A 70 -9.17 -13.44 9.62
N LYS A 71 -8.46 -13.88 10.66
CA LYS A 71 -9.01 -14.43 11.90
C LYS A 71 -9.10 -13.43 13.06
N ASN A 72 -8.68 -12.19 12.87
CA ASN A 72 -8.66 -11.15 13.91
C ASN A 72 -9.40 -9.89 13.44
N LYS A 73 -9.46 -8.85 14.27
CA LYS A 73 -10.13 -7.57 13.91
C LYS A 73 -9.31 -6.68 12.99
N HIS A 74 -8.04 -7.00 12.78
CA HIS A 74 -7.14 -6.17 11.96
C HIS A 74 -7.53 -6.21 10.48
N LYS A 75 -7.08 -5.22 9.73
CA LYS A 75 -7.46 -4.98 8.34
C LYS A 75 -6.24 -4.81 7.44
N LEU A 76 -6.46 -4.74 6.14
CA LEU A 76 -5.42 -4.34 5.20
C LEU A 76 -5.59 -2.86 4.82
N ILE A 77 -4.48 -2.19 4.70
CA ILE A 77 -4.35 -0.92 3.99
C ILE A 77 -3.87 -1.29 2.59
N ILE A 78 -4.60 -0.88 1.58
CA ILE A 78 -4.20 -1.12 0.18
C ILE A 78 -3.71 0.20 -0.39
N ASP A 79 -2.41 0.28 -0.64
CA ASP A 79 -1.83 1.33 -1.46
C ASP A 79 -1.73 0.82 -2.90
N LEU A 80 -2.35 1.55 -3.83
CA LEU A 80 -2.32 1.20 -5.25
C LEU A 80 -0.90 1.22 -5.81
N TYR A 81 -0.02 2.07 -5.30
CA TYR A 81 1.39 2.08 -5.69
C TYR A 81 2.07 0.74 -5.41
N HIS A 82 1.74 0.09 -4.29
CA HIS A 82 2.32 -1.19 -3.92
C HIS A 82 1.56 -2.41 -4.45
N SER A 83 0.29 -2.25 -4.77
CA SER A 83 -0.62 -3.37 -5.04
C SER A 83 -1.14 -3.44 -6.48
N PHE A 84 -0.81 -2.47 -7.37
CA PHE A 84 -1.40 -2.41 -8.72
C PHE A 84 -1.18 -3.67 -9.56
N ALA A 85 -0.10 -4.40 -9.33
CA ALA A 85 0.23 -5.65 -10.03
C ALA A 85 -0.30 -6.92 -9.33
N ASP A 86 -0.97 -6.80 -8.17
CA ASP A 86 -1.50 -7.96 -7.46
C ASP A 86 -2.78 -8.47 -8.12
N ILE A 87 -2.79 -9.73 -8.54
CA ILE A 87 -3.93 -10.36 -9.21
C ILE A 87 -5.21 -10.41 -8.37
N LYS A 88 -5.09 -10.26 -7.04
CA LYS A 88 -6.23 -10.23 -6.13
C LYS A 88 -6.80 -8.84 -5.90
N LEU A 89 -6.15 -7.79 -6.40
CA LEU A 89 -6.51 -6.41 -6.11
C LEU A 89 -7.99 -6.12 -6.42
N ASP A 90 -8.46 -6.39 -7.63
CA ASP A 90 -9.84 -6.09 -8.06
C ASP A 90 -10.88 -6.78 -7.18
N SER A 91 -10.71 -8.08 -6.94
CA SER A 91 -11.63 -8.86 -6.13
C SER A 91 -11.61 -8.45 -4.67
N PHE A 92 -10.43 -8.11 -4.15
CA PHE A 92 -10.26 -7.64 -2.78
C PHE A 92 -10.93 -6.29 -2.56
N LEU A 93 -10.70 -5.31 -3.41
CA LEU A 93 -11.31 -3.99 -3.31
C LEU A 93 -12.84 -4.05 -3.36
N LYS A 94 -13.42 -4.90 -4.21
CA LYS A 94 -14.87 -5.05 -4.36
C LYS A 94 -15.55 -5.70 -3.16
N ASN A 95 -14.95 -6.74 -2.59
CA ASN A 95 -15.70 -7.69 -1.78
C ASN A 95 -15.12 -7.93 -0.37
N SER A 96 -13.85 -7.60 -0.10
CA SER A 96 -13.24 -8.02 1.16
C SER A 96 -13.69 -7.15 2.35
N PRO A 97 -14.22 -7.76 3.44
CA PRO A 97 -14.51 -7.04 4.67
C PRO A 97 -13.23 -6.61 5.42
N LYS A 98 -12.08 -7.07 4.94
CA LYS A 98 -10.76 -6.76 5.53
C LYS A 98 -10.12 -5.52 4.92
N LEU A 99 -10.74 -4.86 3.95
CA LEU A 99 -10.28 -3.56 3.49
C LEU A 99 -10.52 -2.50 4.58
N GLY A 100 -9.48 -1.82 5.02
CA GLY A 100 -9.53 -0.77 6.04
C GLY A 100 -9.36 0.62 5.47
N LEU A 101 -8.47 0.76 4.48
CA LEU A 101 -8.10 2.01 3.85
C LEU A 101 -7.65 1.73 2.42
N LEU A 102 -8.00 2.60 1.48
CA LEU A 102 -7.41 2.64 0.15
C LEU A 102 -6.55 3.90 0.02
N GLN A 103 -5.24 3.71 -0.12
CA GLN A 103 -4.29 4.75 -0.51
C GLN A 103 -4.11 4.73 -2.02
N PHE A 104 -4.04 5.91 -2.62
CA PHE A 104 -3.92 6.03 -4.06
C PHE A 104 -3.09 7.25 -4.47
N SER A 105 -2.42 7.13 -5.60
CA SER A 105 -1.74 8.18 -6.36
C SER A 105 -1.52 7.66 -7.78
N ASN A 106 -1.13 8.53 -8.70
CA ASN A 106 -0.55 8.04 -9.95
C ASN A 106 0.85 7.49 -9.70
N ILE A 107 1.29 6.59 -10.57
CA ILE A 107 2.59 5.93 -10.46
C ILE A 107 3.53 6.52 -11.51
N LYS A 108 4.73 6.86 -11.09
CA LYS A 108 5.84 7.20 -11.98
C LYS A 108 6.62 5.92 -12.28
N PHE A 109 6.75 5.59 -13.56
CA PHE A 109 7.55 4.47 -14.05
C PHE A 109 8.84 4.96 -14.70
N ASP A 110 9.90 4.15 -14.64
CA ASP A 110 11.09 4.32 -15.48
C ASP A 110 10.85 3.72 -16.88
N ASP A 111 11.86 3.80 -17.75
CA ASP A 111 11.80 3.29 -19.13
C ASP A 111 11.63 1.76 -19.21
N ASN A 112 11.90 1.05 -18.12
CA ASN A 112 11.71 -0.40 -18.00
C ASN A 112 10.40 -0.76 -17.25
N TRP A 113 9.48 0.18 -17.13
CA TRP A 113 8.20 0.00 -16.42
C TRP A 113 8.32 -0.36 -14.93
N ARG A 114 9.44 -0.01 -14.30
CA ARG A 114 9.58 -0.17 -12.85
C ARG A 114 9.00 1.05 -12.14
N PRO A 115 8.18 0.87 -11.10
CA PRO A 115 7.66 1.97 -10.31
C PRO A 115 8.81 2.63 -9.54
N ILE A 116 9.00 3.95 -9.73
CA ILE A 116 10.10 4.73 -9.15
C ILE A 116 9.61 5.89 -8.28
N GLY A 117 8.32 6.07 -8.15
CA GLY A 117 7.74 7.14 -7.32
C GLY A 117 6.27 7.35 -7.59
N ARG A 118 5.70 8.32 -6.91
CA ARG A 118 4.31 8.74 -7.06
C ARG A 118 4.20 10.01 -7.92
N LYS A 119 3.06 10.21 -8.52
CA LYS A 119 2.72 11.44 -9.26
C LYS A 119 1.41 12.02 -8.75
N ILE A 120 1.29 13.34 -8.89
CA ILE A 120 0.01 14.06 -8.74
C ILE A 120 -0.96 13.53 -9.80
N LEU A 121 -2.25 13.49 -9.47
CA LEU A 121 -3.29 13.21 -10.45
C LEU A 121 -3.27 14.29 -11.52
N ASN A 122 -3.17 13.89 -12.78
CA ASN A 122 -3.20 14.78 -13.91
C ASN A 122 -3.87 14.09 -15.10
N LYS A 123 -5.00 14.66 -15.54
CA LYS A 123 -5.80 14.14 -16.65
C LYS A 123 -5.07 14.14 -17.99
N HIS A 124 -4.13 15.06 -18.19
CA HIS A 124 -3.50 15.26 -19.49
C HIS A 124 -2.31 14.34 -19.79
N ASN A 125 -1.83 13.58 -18.80
CA ASN A 125 -0.76 12.60 -18.98
C ASN A 125 -1.31 11.17 -19.00
N ASN A 126 -2.09 10.83 -20.05
CA ASN A 126 -2.70 9.50 -20.20
C ASN A 126 -1.70 8.37 -20.51
N MET A 127 -0.46 8.69 -20.84
CA MET A 127 0.58 7.69 -21.03
C MET A 127 1.19 7.31 -19.69
N ASN A 128 1.14 6.04 -19.35
CA ASN A 128 1.72 5.45 -18.14
C ASN A 128 0.98 5.79 -16.82
N ASN A 129 -0.33 5.97 -16.85
CA ASN A 129 -1.15 6.13 -15.65
C ASN A 129 -1.93 4.86 -15.32
N LEU A 130 -2.06 4.60 -14.02
CA LEU A 130 -2.96 3.57 -13.54
C LEU A 130 -4.41 3.97 -13.79
N ASP A 131 -5.28 3.02 -14.16
CA ASP A 131 -6.74 3.27 -14.22
C ASP A 131 -7.34 3.41 -12.82
N LEU A 132 -7.11 4.58 -12.22
CA LEU A 132 -7.60 4.91 -10.88
C LEU A 132 -9.13 4.93 -10.81
N SER A 133 -9.81 5.33 -11.90
CA SER A 133 -11.28 5.37 -11.95
C SER A 133 -11.89 4.01 -11.65
N LYS A 134 -11.32 2.94 -12.23
CA LYS A 134 -11.75 1.55 -11.98
C LYS A 134 -11.68 1.19 -10.50
N TYR A 135 -10.58 1.49 -9.84
CA TYR A 135 -10.34 1.13 -8.44
C TYR A 135 -11.20 1.97 -7.49
N LEU A 136 -11.25 3.29 -7.69
CA LEU A 136 -12.06 4.19 -6.88
C LEU A 136 -13.55 3.84 -6.99
N LYS A 137 -14.07 3.63 -8.21
CA LYS A 137 -15.46 3.21 -8.42
C LYS A 137 -15.76 1.86 -7.77
N SER A 138 -14.81 0.94 -7.76
CA SER A 138 -14.98 -0.36 -7.09
C SER A 138 -15.18 -0.20 -5.59
N VAL A 139 -14.43 0.70 -4.95
CA VAL A 139 -14.56 0.96 -3.51
C VAL A 139 -15.82 1.77 -3.20
N LEU A 140 -16.17 2.78 -4.00
CA LEU A 140 -17.34 3.62 -3.78
C LEU A 140 -18.69 2.87 -3.97
N LYS A 141 -18.71 1.79 -4.73
CA LYS A 141 -19.88 0.92 -4.87
C LYS A 141 -20.12 0.00 -3.69
N ARG A 142 -19.22 -0.04 -2.73
CA ARG A 142 -19.36 -0.90 -1.54
C ARG A 142 -20.46 -0.36 -0.62
N LYS A 143 -21.05 -1.26 0.17
CA LYS A 143 -22.03 -0.91 1.22
C LYS A 143 -21.36 -0.32 2.47
N ASP A 144 -20.12 -0.77 2.75
CA ASP A 144 -19.32 -0.29 3.86
C ASP A 144 -18.52 0.97 3.44
N LYS A 145 -18.38 1.90 4.37
CA LYS A 145 -17.57 3.10 4.13
C LYS A 145 -16.09 2.77 4.27
N ILE A 146 -15.34 3.01 3.20
CA ILE A 146 -13.88 2.89 3.18
C ILE A 146 -13.28 4.29 3.07
N ASN A 147 -12.32 4.58 3.93
CA ASN A 147 -11.55 5.81 3.82
C ASN A 147 -10.65 5.76 2.58
N LEU A 148 -10.57 6.90 1.89
CA LEU A 148 -9.68 7.12 0.76
C LEU A 148 -8.60 8.09 1.20
N GLU A 149 -7.35 7.77 0.92
CA GLU A 149 -6.19 8.61 1.22
C GLU A 149 -5.37 8.83 -0.03
N PHE A 150 -5.11 10.10 -0.36
CA PHE A 150 -4.17 10.44 -1.41
C PHE A 150 -2.77 10.49 -0.82
N GLU A 151 -1.91 9.57 -1.23
CA GLU A 151 -0.55 9.46 -0.72
C GLU A 151 0.46 9.96 -1.77
N ILE A 152 1.19 11.02 -1.40
CA ILE A 152 2.28 11.56 -2.19
C ILE A 152 3.37 12.11 -1.26
N PHE A 153 4.63 11.96 -1.66
CA PHE A 153 5.75 12.47 -0.87
C PHE A 153 6.19 13.84 -1.36
N GLN A 154 6.78 14.64 -0.47
CA GLN A 154 7.30 15.97 -0.81
C GLN A 154 8.31 15.91 -1.95
N SER A 155 9.14 14.88 -2.02
CA SER A 155 10.08 14.66 -3.12
C SER A 155 9.40 14.51 -4.50
N ASP A 156 8.14 14.05 -4.52
CA ASP A 156 7.39 13.84 -5.76
C ASP A 156 6.68 15.12 -6.23
N ILE A 157 6.39 16.04 -5.30
CA ILE A 157 5.67 17.29 -5.57
C ILE A 157 6.58 18.52 -5.61
N LYS A 158 7.84 18.37 -5.19
CA LYS A 158 8.84 19.43 -5.12
C LYS A 158 8.33 20.67 -4.36
N GLU A 159 8.39 21.86 -4.97
CA GLU A 159 7.99 23.13 -4.37
C GLU A 159 6.50 23.50 -4.62
N THR A 160 5.69 22.56 -5.06
CA THR A 160 4.26 22.85 -5.33
C THR A 160 3.52 23.12 -4.03
N ASP A 161 2.79 24.26 -3.98
CA ASP A 161 1.96 24.63 -2.82
C ASP A 161 0.93 23.51 -2.52
N PRO A 162 0.87 22.99 -1.29
CA PRO A 162 -0.11 21.98 -0.89
C PRO A 162 -1.58 22.36 -1.18
N LYS A 163 -1.92 23.66 -1.11
CA LYS A 163 -3.28 24.14 -1.44
C LYS A 163 -3.63 23.92 -2.90
N VAL A 164 -2.66 24.11 -3.79
CA VAL A 164 -2.83 23.85 -5.23
C VAL A 164 -3.01 22.35 -5.47
N ILE A 165 -2.23 21.53 -4.79
CA ILE A 165 -2.35 20.06 -4.89
C ILE A 165 -3.74 19.61 -4.45
N ILE A 166 -4.23 20.07 -3.29
CA ILE A 166 -5.56 19.72 -2.76
C ILE A 166 -6.67 20.19 -3.70
N SER A 167 -6.56 21.41 -4.24
CA SER A 167 -7.56 21.94 -5.17
C SER A 167 -7.61 21.12 -6.46
N ASN A 168 -6.46 20.77 -7.03
CA ASN A 168 -6.38 19.94 -8.23
C ASN A 168 -6.88 18.51 -7.96
N LEU A 169 -6.49 17.92 -6.83
CA LEU A 169 -6.93 16.59 -6.43
C LEU A 169 -8.46 16.49 -6.37
N LYS A 170 -9.14 17.48 -5.77
CA LYS A 170 -10.62 17.51 -5.72
C LYS A 170 -11.23 17.51 -7.12
N LYS A 171 -10.71 18.34 -8.03
CA LYS A 171 -11.19 18.41 -9.42
C LYS A 171 -10.97 17.07 -10.15
N GLU A 172 -9.80 16.50 -10.03
CA GLU A 172 -9.44 15.24 -10.69
C GLU A 172 -10.27 14.06 -10.17
N ILE A 173 -10.49 13.96 -8.85
CA ILE A 173 -11.34 12.91 -8.28
C ILE A 173 -12.78 13.02 -8.80
N LEU A 174 -13.36 14.23 -8.83
CA LEU A 174 -14.70 14.44 -9.34
C LEU A 174 -14.83 14.07 -10.83
N GLN A 175 -13.76 14.16 -11.60
CA GLN A 175 -13.75 13.77 -13.02
C GLN A 175 -13.54 12.25 -13.22
N LEU A 176 -12.93 11.58 -12.25
CA LEU A 176 -12.74 10.13 -12.27
C LEU A 176 -14.00 9.35 -11.88
N LEU A 177 -14.90 10.00 -11.14
CA LEU A 177 -16.16 9.43 -10.64
C LEU A 177 -17.32 9.64 -11.61
#